data_e47693b79afe79af5db79aeb53de29e5
#
_entry.id   e47693b79afe79af5db79aeb53de29e5
#
_cell.length_a   1.000
_cell.length_b   1.000
_cell.length_c   1.000
_cell.angle_alpha   90.00
_cell.angle_beta   90.00
_cell.angle_gamma   90.00
#
_symmetry.space_group_name_H-M   'P 1'
#
loop_
_entity.id
_entity.type
_entity.pdbx_description
1 polymer ?
#
loop_
_entity_poly.entity_id
_entity_poly.type
_entity_poly.pdbx_seq_one_letter_code
_entity_poly.pdbx_strand_id
1 'polypeptide(L)'
;MIRRVLVANRGEIALRIVRACRDMNIDMVAVHSEADADGLWATMATRRVCIGPARAGESYLSIPNIIEAALKTGCDAVHPGFGFLSENPDFARKVAENGLIFIGPGADVMARMGDKSAARAAMTEAGVPVVPGSEGVVDSIEAA
;
A
#
# COMPACT_ATOMS: atom_id res chain seq x y z
N MET A 1 4.74 16.32 10.95
CA MET A 1 3.82 15.51 11.80
C MET A 1 2.60 15.15 10.95
N ILE A 2 2.22 13.86 10.88
CA ILE A 2 1.05 13.40 10.12
C ILE A 2 -0.21 13.82 10.86
N ARG A 3 -1.12 14.51 10.18
CA ARG A 3 -2.41 14.98 10.71
C ARG A 3 -3.60 14.32 10.05
N ARG A 4 -3.46 13.93 8.76
CA ARG A 4 -4.51 13.30 8.00
C ARG A 4 -3.96 12.19 7.11
N VAL A 5 -4.53 10.99 7.23
CA VAL A 5 -4.13 9.79 6.49
C VAL A 5 -5.23 9.38 5.51
N LEU A 6 -4.87 9.14 4.24
CA LEU A 6 -5.72 8.40 3.33
C LEU A 6 -5.53 6.90 3.56
N VAL A 7 -6.62 6.18 3.77
CA VAL A 7 -6.64 4.71 3.93
C VAL A 7 -6.93 4.09 2.56
N ALA A 8 -5.87 3.65 1.88
CA ALA A 8 -5.93 3.09 0.52
C ALA A 8 -6.17 1.57 0.53
N ASN A 9 -7.23 1.15 1.21
CA ASN A 9 -7.62 -0.25 1.33
C ASN A 9 -9.12 -0.36 1.63
N ARG A 10 -9.64 -1.59 1.79
CA ARG A 10 -11.04 -1.89 2.09
C ARG A 10 -11.19 -2.93 3.20
N GLY A 11 -12.44 -3.20 3.58
CA GLY A 11 -12.80 -4.29 4.49
C GLY A 11 -12.18 -4.15 5.88
N GLU A 12 -11.81 -5.29 6.45
CA GLU A 12 -11.24 -5.34 7.80
C GLU A 12 -9.90 -4.60 7.91
N ILE A 13 -9.08 -4.64 6.87
CA ILE A 13 -7.78 -3.97 6.84
C ILE A 13 -7.95 -2.45 6.96
N ALA A 14 -8.83 -1.88 6.14
CA ALA A 14 -9.16 -0.46 6.23
C ALA A 14 -9.76 -0.11 7.59
N LEU A 15 -10.65 -0.94 8.13
CA LEU A 15 -11.25 -0.74 9.45
C LEU A 15 -10.20 -0.73 10.57
N ARG A 16 -9.22 -1.62 10.51
CA ARG A 16 -8.12 -1.66 11.47
C ARG A 16 -7.32 -0.36 11.46
N ILE A 17 -6.99 0.16 10.27
CA ILE A 17 -6.26 1.42 10.11
C ILE A 17 -7.10 2.60 10.63
N VAL A 18 -8.38 2.65 10.28
CA VAL A 18 -9.32 3.69 10.76
C VAL A 18 -9.38 3.74 12.28
N ARG A 19 -9.44 2.57 12.94
CA ARG A 19 -9.41 2.49 14.41
C ARG A 19 -8.10 3.00 14.99
N ALA A 20 -6.95 2.59 14.43
CA ALA A 20 -5.65 3.05 14.88
C ALA A 20 -5.49 4.57 14.72
N CYS A 21 -5.91 5.15 13.60
CA CYS A 21 -5.89 6.59 13.40
C CYS A 21 -6.77 7.32 14.43
N ARG A 22 -7.94 6.78 14.74
CA ARG A 22 -8.83 7.34 15.79
C ARG A 22 -8.16 7.35 17.16
N ASP A 23 -7.54 6.22 17.54
CA ASP A 23 -6.87 6.09 18.85
C ASP A 23 -5.67 7.06 18.97
N MET A 24 -5.06 7.41 17.82
CA MET A 24 -3.95 8.38 17.73
C MET A 24 -4.40 9.83 17.51
N ASN A 25 -5.70 10.12 17.45
CA ASN A 25 -6.27 11.43 17.11
C ASN A 25 -5.77 11.97 15.75
N ILE A 26 -5.63 11.09 14.76
CA ILE A 26 -5.27 11.42 13.38
C ILE A 26 -6.54 11.40 12.54
N ASP A 27 -6.79 12.46 11.77
CA ASP A 27 -7.87 12.49 10.77
C ASP A 27 -7.66 11.39 9.72
N MET A 28 -8.75 10.75 9.30
CA MET A 28 -8.68 9.71 8.29
C MET A 28 -9.67 9.94 7.16
N VAL A 29 -9.22 9.70 5.94
CA VAL A 29 -10.01 9.65 4.72
C VAL A 29 -10.04 8.22 4.22
N ALA A 30 -11.20 7.59 4.21
CA ALA A 30 -11.36 6.26 3.66
C ALA A 30 -11.73 6.32 2.18
N VAL A 31 -11.08 5.53 1.34
CA VAL A 31 -11.53 5.31 -0.02
C VAL A 31 -12.50 4.13 -0.08
N HIS A 32 -13.41 4.16 -1.05
CA HIS A 32 -14.32 3.07 -1.34
C HIS A 32 -14.67 3.01 -2.83
N SER A 33 -14.98 1.83 -3.34
CA SER A 33 -15.65 1.68 -4.63
C SER A 33 -17.14 1.98 -4.50
N GLU A 34 -17.85 2.13 -5.61
CA GLU A 34 -19.32 2.29 -5.61
C GLU A 34 -20.03 1.17 -4.83
N ALA A 35 -19.56 -0.08 -4.97
CA ALA A 35 -20.14 -1.24 -4.29
C ALA A 35 -19.87 -1.27 -2.78
N ASP A 36 -18.87 -0.54 -2.31
CA ASP A 36 -18.43 -0.55 -0.92
C ASP A 36 -18.84 0.72 -0.14
N ALA A 37 -19.74 1.53 -0.69
CA ALA A 37 -20.13 2.84 -0.10
C ALA A 37 -20.61 2.74 1.35
N ASP A 38 -21.25 1.63 1.71
CA ASP A 38 -21.77 1.38 3.06
C ASP A 38 -20.81 0.55 3.94
N GLY A 39 -19.58 0.38 3.48
CA GLY A 39 -18.53 -0.33 4.23
C GLY A 39 -18.27 0.33 5.58
N LEU A 40 -18.14 -0.47 6.64
CA LEU A 40 -17.98 0.02 8.01
C LEU A 40 -16.77 0.97 8.15
N TRP A 41 -15.67 0.67 7.50
CA TRP A 41 -14.48 1.56 7.50
C TRP A 41 -14.77 2.93 6.86
N ALA A 42 -15.57 2.94 5.78
CA ALA A 42 -15.92 4.16 5.08
C ALA A 42 -16.86 5.04 5.93
N THR A 43 -17.83 4.42 6.61
CA THR A 43 -18.77 5.13 7.50
C THR A 43 -18.14 5.62 8.80
N MET A 44 -17.08 4.96 9.27
CA MET A 44 -16.35 5.34 10.49
C MET A 44 -15.25 6.39 10.26
N ALA A 45 -14.83 6.62 9.02
CA ALA A 45 -13.80 7.61 8.69
C ALA A 45 -14.32 9.05 8.84
N THR A 46 -13.41 10.00 9.07
CA THR A 46 -13.73 11.43 9.12
C THR A 46 -14.30 11.92 7.78
N ARG A 47 -13.78 11.38 6.68
CA ARG A 47 -14.27 11.60 5.32
C ARG A 47 -14.20 10.30 4.53
N ARG A 48 -15.05 10.18 3.52
CA ARG A 48 -15.01 9.07 2.56
C ARG A 48 -15.02 9.59 1.13
N VAL A 49 -14.32 8.89 0.23
CA VAL A 49 -14.19 9.25 -1.18
C VAL A 49 -14.44 8.02 -2.04
N CYS A 50 -15.40 8.10 -2.95
CA CYS A 50 -15.58 7.09 -3.98
C CYS A 50 -14.45 7.22 -5.01
N ILE A 51 -13.71 6.14 -5.25
CA ILE A 51 -12.56 6.12 -6.16
C ILE A 51 -12.83 5.34 -7.46
N GLY A 52 -14.08 4.94 -7.72
CA GLY A 52 -14.47 4.28 -8.95
C GLY A 52 -15.47 3.15 -8.75
N PRO A 53 -15.76 2.39 -9.84
CA PRO A 53 -16.72 1.30 -9.82
C PRO A 53 -16.26 0.12 -8.97
N ALA A 54 -17.10 -0.93 -8.87
CA ALA A 54 -16.85 -2.11 -8.06
C ALA A 54 -15.57 -2.87 -8.42
N ARG A 55 -15.15 -2.81 -9.69
CA ARG A 55 -13.96 -3.51 -10.18
C ARG A 55 -12.69 -2.92 -9.60
N ALA A 56 -11.88 -3.74 -8.91
CA ALA A 56 -10.67 -3.28 -8.22
C ALA A 56 -9.65 -2.58 -9.14
N GLY A 57 -9.50 -3.04 -10.39
CA GLY A 57 -8.61 -2.41 -11.38
C GLY A 57 -8.98 -0.97 -11.74
N GLU A 58 -10.24 -0.60 -11.53
CA GLU A 58 -10.79 0.72 -11.84
C GLU A 58 -11.00 1.57 -10.57
N SER A 59 -10.69 1.02 -9.41
CA SER A 59 -10.84 1.67 -8.09
C SER A 59 -9.59 1.47 -7.21
N TYR A 60 -9.54 0.42 -6.38
CA TYR A 60 -8.47 0.18 -5.38
C TYR A 60 -7.07 -0.05 -5.98
N LEU A 61 -6.95 -0.45 -7.25
CA LEU A 61 -5.70 -0.61 -7.99
C LEU A 61 -5.40 0.56 -8.91
N SER A 62 -6.26 1.59 -8.95
CA SER A 62 -6.05 2.79 -9.73
C SER A 62 -5.19 3.79 -8.95
N ILE A 63 -3.89 3.78 -9.19
CA ILE A 63 -2.95 4.73 -8.57
C ILE A 63 -3.41 6.18 -8.77
N PRO A 64 -3.80 6.63 -9.98
CA PRO A 64 -4.25 8.01 -10.19
C PRO A 64 -5.43 8.39 -9.30
N ASN A 65 -6.46 7.53 -9.20
CA ASN A 65 -7.66 7.84 -8.42
C ASN A 65 -7.35 7.95 -6.93
N ILE A 66 -6.44 7.11 -6.40
CA ILE A 66 -6.03 7.16 -4.99
C ILE A 66 -5.21 8.42 -4.70
N ILE A 67 -4.26 8.78 -5.56
CA ILE A 67 -3.45 10.00 -5.42
C ILE A 67 -4.35 11.24 -5.47
N GLU A 68 -5.26 11.29 -6.45
CA GLU A 68 -6.21 12.39 -6.59
C GLU A 68 -7.08 12.56 -5.34
N ALA A 69 -7.60 11.45 -4.79
CA ALA A 69 -8.37 11.46 -3.56
C ALA A 69 -7.57 12.00 -2.37
N ALA A 70 -6.29 11.61 -2.24
CA ALA A 70 -5.40 12.10 -1.18
C ALA A 70 -5.17 13.61 -1.29
N LEU A 71 -4.84 14.10 -2.48
CA LEU A 71 -4.58 15.51 -2.74
C LEU A 71 -5.83 16.38 -2.53
N LYS A 72 -6.98 15.97 -3.10
CA LYS A 72 -8.25 16.71 -2.97
C LYS A 72 -8.75 16.80 -1.53
N THR A 73 -8.41 15.84 -0.70
CA THR A 73 -8.83 15.82 0.70
C THR A 73 -7.78 16.40 1.66
N GLY A 74 -6.62 16.81 1.15
CA GLY A 74 -5.54 17.42 1.92
C GLY A 74 -4.91 16.44 2.90
N CYS A 75 -4.68 15.19 2.46
CA CYS A 75 -3.95 14.21 3.25
C CYS A 75 -2.46 14.52 3.29
N ASP A 76 -1.82 14.23 4.41
CA ASP A 76 -0.36 14.30 4.57
C ASP A 76 0.30 12.96 4.19
N ALA A 77 -0.45 11.86 4.34
CA ALA A 77 0.07 10.51 4.18
C ALA A 77 -0.95 9.54 3.56
N VAL A 78 -0.44 8.46 3.01
CA VAL A 78 -1.25 7.34 2.48
C VAL A 78 -0.83 6.05 3.16
N HIS A 79 -1.80 5.34 3.76
CA HIS A 79 -1.60 4.01 4.31
C HIS A 79 -2.18 2.97 3.35
N PRO A 80 -1.36 2.14 2.70
CA PRO A 80 -1.82 1.17 1.71
C PRO A 80 -2.49 -0.06 2.34
N GLY A 81 -2.29 -0.29 3.62
CA GLY A 81 -2.73 -1.50 4.31
C GLY A 81 -1.94 -2.73 3.87
N PHE A 82 -2.67 -3.80 3.60
CA PHE A 82 -2.15 -5.08 3.13
C PHE A 82 -2.85 -5.49 1.82
N GLY A 83 -2.13 -6.11 0.88
CA GLY A 83 -2.65 -6.42 -0.46
C GLY A 83 -2.81 -5.17 -1.34
N PHE A 84 -3.55 -5.27 -2.43
CA PHE A 84 -3.70 -4.22 -3.44
C PHE A 84 -2.36 -3.57 -3.84
N LEU A 85 -2.16 -2.31 -3.48
CA LEU A 85 -0.97 -1.53 -3.85
C LEU A 85 0.09 -1.48 -2.74
N SER A 86 -0.06 -2.24 -1.64
CA SER A 86 0.84 -2.17 -0.49
C SER A 86 2.30 -2.54 -0.81
N GLU A 87 2.50 -3.41 -1.79
CA GLU A 87 3.82 -3.88 -2.24
C GLU A 87 4.18 -3.36 -3.65
N ASN A 88 3.47 -2.34 -4.12
CA ASN A 88 3.70 -1.76 -5.43
C ASN A 88 4.70 -0.60 -5.35
N PRO A 89 5.94 -0.74 -5.89
CA PRO A 89 6.97 0.30 -5.80
C PRO A 89 6.60 1.55 -6.60
N ASP A 90 5.83 1.43 -7.70
CA ASP A 90 5.39 2.59 -8.48
C ASP A 90 4.37 3.42 -7.70
N PHE A 91 3.50 2.76 -6.94
CA PHE A 91 2.58 3.47 -6.05
C PHE A 91 3.32 4.24 -4.96
N ALA A 92 4.28 3.60 -4.27
CA ALA A 92 5.08 4.28 -3.24
C ALA A 92 5.85 5.47 -3.82
N ARG A 93 6.43 5.33 -5.03
CA ARG A 93 7.11 6.41 -5.75
C ARG A 93 6.14 7.54 -6.08
N LYS A 94 4.97 7.22 -6.64
CA LYS A 94 3.95 8.23 -7.00
C LYS A 94 3.41 8.98 -5.78
N VAL A 95 3.23 8.33 -4.64
CA VAL A 95 2.86 8.99 -3.38
C VAL A 95 3.93 10.02 -3.00
N ALA A 96 5.22 9.64 -3.02
CA ALA A 96 6.33 10.53 -2.68
C ALA A 96 6.50 11.70 -3.68
N GLU A 97 6.39 11.44 -4.98
CA GLU A 97 6.46 12.47 -6.04
C GLU A 97 5.37 13.55 -5.89
N ASN A 98 4.25 13.21 -5.27
CA ASN A 98 3.15 14.15 -4.99
C ASN A 98 3.27 14.81 -3.60
N GLY A 99 4.41 14.71 -2.93
CA GLY A 99 4.66 15.34 -1.62
C GLY A 99 3.93 14.66 -0.46
N LEU A 100 3.41 13.45 -0.66
CA LEU A 100 2.72 12.65 0.35
C LEU A 100 3.68 11.67 1.01
N ILE A 101 3.42 11.32 2.26
CA ILE A 101 4.16 10.29 2.98
C ILE A 101 3.52 8.93 2.68
N PHE A 102 4.28 8.01 2.11
CA PHE A 102 3.87 6.61 2.03
C PHE A 102 4.14 5.92 3.37
N ILE A 103 3.11 5.39 4.02
CA ILE A 103 3.27 4.66 5.29
C ILE A 103 3.67 3.21 4.95
N GLY A 104 4.96 2.99 4.86
CA GLY A 104 5.58 1.74 4.44
C GLY A 104 7.04 1.92 4.03
N PRO A 105 7.68 0.87 3.51
CA PRO A 105 9.05 0.96 3.00
C PRO A 105 9.13 1.86 1.75
N GLY A 106 10.34 2.37 1.47
CA GLY A 106 10.59 3.13 0.23
C GLY A 106 10.46 2.25 -1.02
N ALA A 107 10.20 2.90 -2.16
CA ALA A 107 10.00 2.22 -3.44
C ALA A 107 11.17 1.30 -3.85
N ASP A 108 12.41 1.76 -3.59
CA ASP A 108 13.61 0.98 -3.91
C ASP A 108 13.75 -0.26 -3.04
N VAL A 109 13.39 -0.16 -1.75
CA VAL A 109 13.36 -1.31 -0.84
C VAL A 109 12.30 -2.30 -1.28
N MET A 110 11.10 -1.82 -1.66
CA MET A 110 10.04 -2.69 -2.21
C MET A 110 10.48 -3.42 -3.46
N ALA A 111 11.13 -2.73 -4.41
CA ALA A 111 11.60 -3.33 -5.65
C ALA A 111 12.65 -4.42 -5.40
N ARG A 112 13.59 -4.18 -4.48
CA ARG A 112 14.63 -5.16 -4.11
C ARG A 112 14.06 -6.36 -3.37
N MET A 113 13.13 -6.14 -2.45
CA MET A 113 12.54 -7.22 -1.62
C MET A 113 11.42 -7.97 -2.32
N GLY A 114 10.81 -7.38 -3.35
CA GLY A 114 9.79 -8.03 -4.19
C GLY A 114 10.33 -9.08 -5.14
N ASP A 115 11.59 -8.98 -5.53
CA ASP A 115 12.31 -10.00 -6.30
C ASP A 115 12.97 -10.99 -5.34
N LYS A 116 12.56 -12.27 -5.37
CA LYS A 116 13.05 -13.31 -4.44
C LYS A 116 14.55 -13.53 -4.55
N SER A 117 15.11 -13.48 -5.78
CA SER A 117 16.53 -13.68 -6.02
C SER A 117 17.34 -12.48 -5.52
N ALA A 118 16.90 -11.26 -5.82
CA ALA A 118 17.53 -10.03 -5.36
C ALA A 118 17.45 -9.90 -3.82
N ALA A 119 16.30 -10.22 -3.23
CA ALA A 119 16.12 -10.20 -1.78
C ALA A 119 17.06 -11.19 -1.08
N ARG A 120 17.19 -12.41 -1.61
CA ARG A 120 18.10 -13.42 -1.07
C ARG A 120 19.56 -12.97 -1.17
N ALA A 121 19.98 -12.44 -2.32
CA ALA A 121 21.34 -11.92 -2.52
C ALA A 121 21.65 -10.81 -1.52
N ALA A 122 20.73 -9.85 -1.35
CA ALA A 122 20.87 -8.75 -0.40
C ALA A 122 20.97 -9.23 1.05
N MET A 123 20.19 -10.25 1.45
CA MET A 123 20.25 -10.83 2.78
C MET A 123 21.58 -11.59 3.02
N THR A 124 22.05 -12.32 2.02
CA THR A 124 23.36 -13.02 2.08
C THR A 124 24.50 -12.01 2.24
N GLU A 125 24.51 -10.94 1.45
CA GLU A 125 25.48 -9.83 1.55
C GLU A 125 25.48 -9.17 2.93
N ALA A 126 24.29 -9.02 3.52
CA ALA A 126 24.12 -8.47 4.87
C ALA A 126 24.47 -9.48 6.00
N GLY A 127 24.91 -10.68 5.69
CA GLY A 127 25.25 -11.72 6.67
C GLY A 127 24.04 -12.34 7.38
N VAL A 128 22.83 -12.14 6.84
CA VAL A 128 21.61 -12.77 7.38
C VAL A 128 21.52 -14.21 6.91
N PRO A 129 21.29 -15.18 7.81
CA PRO A 129 21.11 -16.58 7.41
C PRO A 129 19.94 -16.74 6.44
N VAL A 130 20.20 -17.40 5.32
CA VAL A 130 19.18 -17.69 4.31
C VAL A 130 18.98 -19.20 4.17
N VAL A 131 17.79 -19.60 3.76
CA VAL A 131 17.51 -21.02 3.45
C VAL A 131 18.42 -21.48 2.30
N PRO A 132 19.10 -22.65 2.40
CA PRO A 132 19.88 -23.21 1.31
C PRO A 132 19.05 -23.35 0.02
N GLY A 133 19.64 -23.07 -1.13
CA GLY A 133 18.97 -23.12 -2.43
C GLY A 133 19.91 -22.67 -3.55
N SER A 134 19.45 -22.66 -4.80
CA SER A 134 20.20 -22.21 -5.97
C SER A 134 20.65 -20.76 -5.87
N GLU A 135 21.79 -20.43 -6.50
CA GLU A 135 22.31 -19.04 -6.55
C GLU A 135 21.56 -18.15 -7.55
N GLY A 136 20.47 -18.61 -8.13
CA GLY A 136 19.69 -17.86 -9.11
C GLY A 136 18.38 -18.53 -9.47
N VAL A 137 17.75 -18.03 -10.52
CA VAL A 137 16.56 -18.66 -11.09
C VAL A 137 16.98 -19.97 -11.77
N VAL A 138 16.26 -21.04 -11.46
CA VAL A 138 16.46 -22.35 -12.09
C VAL A 138 15.64 -22.33 -13.39
N ASP A 139 16.33 -22.30 -14.53
CA ASP A 139 15.72 -22.16 -15.85
C ASP A 139 15.42 -23.50 -16.54
N SER A 140 15.90 -24.61 -15.98
CA SER A 140 15.67 -25.95 -16.53
C SER A 140 15.55 -27.02 -15.44
N ILE A 141 14.98 -28.16 -15.80
CA ILE A 141 14.86 -29.32 -14.90
C ILE A 141 16.25 -29.89 -14.58
N GLU A 142 17.21 -29.80 -15.52
CA GLU A 142 18.58 -30.30 -15.34
C GLU A 142 19.40 -29.43 -14.36
N ALA A 143 18.99 -28.19 -14.14
CA ALA A 143 19.63 -27.24 -13.21
C ALA A 143 19.06 -27.30 -11.79
N ALA A 144 17.98 -28.04 -11.58
CA ALA A 144 17.32 -28.20 -10.30
C ALA A 144 17.87 -29.37 -9.52
#